data_22e8689f3dc6cbd2a5a82077728292da
#
_entry.id   22e8689f3dc6cbd2a5a82077728292da
#
_cell.length_a   1.000
_cell.length_b   1.000
_cell.length_c   1.000
_cell.angle_alpha   90.00
_cell.angle_beta   90.00
_cell.angle_gamma   90.00
#
_symmetry.space_group_name_H-M   'P 1'
#
loop_
_entity.id
_entity.type
_entity.pdbx_description
1 polymer ?
#
loop_
_entity_poly.entity_id
_entity_poly.type
_entity_poly.pdbx_seq_one_letter_code
_entity_poly.pdbx_strand_id
1 'polypeptide(L)'
;MEKSFTCDALSRELIFNGLKGDIIDYVISSYKVNVKLIYLYFYHPNLQVHCHEVLEGTSTGKETFIYEHKDKFQKGGKYHAKFILITTTEVCRFIVMTTNITNITIQNCLNDYYVITVPKCGLKAPNVFTTRLYQFLDAYSIRLKSCLNQYDWYGLEANLLVSIPQGINHSMCWRMLMNTNKKVQGSAVIRTSSLALGWDIKKILRIQQCTVEYAKDYTKRPELQDLILYNFDNNLDKKTNKNKYDLRSVEMKPFHYKRYTIEYTKPNKRWLIITSANLGKSAWGTLKWPSLNAELGITWNSKFNFN
;
A
#
# COMPACT_ATOMS: atom_id res chain seq x y z
N MET A 1 -12.80 -9.57 11.36
CA MET A 1 -11.47 -9.93 11.93
C MET A 1 -10.42 -9.15 11.21
N GLU A 2 -9.50 -8.53 11.93
CA GLU A 2 -8.37 -7.77 11.40
C GLU A 2 -7.06 -8.43 11.81
N LYS A 3 -6.11 -8.56 10.89
CA LYS A 3 -4.78 -9.14 11.14
C LYS A 3 -3.72 -8.41 10.33
N SER A 4 -2.56 -8.18 10.92
CA SER A 4 -1.36 -7.72 10.20
C SER A 4 -0.25 -8.74 10.36
N PHE A 5 0.51 -8.96 9.31
CA PHE A 5 1.65 -9.85 9.34
C PHE A 5 2.63 -9.55 8.22
N THR A 6 3.83 -10.08 8.37
CA THR A 6 4.92 -10.01 7.41
C THR A 6 5.20 -11.40 6.90
N CYS A 7 5.30 -11.58 5.60
CA CYS A 7 5.76 -12.82 5.01
C CYS A 7 6.53 -12.57 3.71
N ASP A 8 7.27 -13.59 3.27
CA ASP A 8 8.08 -13.57 2.06
C ASP A 8 7.35 -14.08 0.81
N ALA A 9 6.08 -14.46 0.95
CA ALA A 9 5.29 -14.92 -0.19
C ALA A 9 3.84 -14.46 -0.12
N LEU A 10 3.33 -13.94 -1.23
CA LEU A 10 1.89 -13.82 -1.45
C LEU A 10 1.37 -15.16 -1.94
N SER A 11 0.64 -15.89 -1.11
CA SER A 11 0.13 -17.22 -1.44
C SER A 11 -1.38 -17.26 -1.62
N ARG A 12 -1.88 -18.28 -2.32
CA ARG A 12 -3.32 -18.55 -2.38
C ARG A 12 -3.91 -18.78 -1.00
N GLU A 13 -3.15 -19.43 -0.12
CA GLU A 13 -3.58 -19.67 1.25
C GLU A 13 -3.85 -18.36 1.99
N LEU A 14 -2.95 -17.39 1.89
CA LEU A 14 -3.13 -16.06 2.46
C LEU A 14 -4.43 -15.40 1.98
N ILE A 15 -4.73 -15.52 0.70
CA ILE A 15 -5.86 -14.87 0.06
C ILE A 15 -7.17 -15.58 0.37
N PHE A 16 -7.19 -16.92 0.30
CA PHE A 16 -8.43 -17.70 0.30
C PHE A 16 -8.68 -18.50 1.59
N ASN A 17 -7.65 -18.71 2.44
CA ASN A 17 -7.86 -19.51 3.65
C ASN A 17 -8.94 -18.91 4.56
N GLY A 18 -9.93 -19.74 4.92
CA GLY A 18 -11.08 -19.34 5.73
C GLY A 18 -12.04 -18.37 5.03
N LEU A 19 -11.92 -18.16 3.72
CA LEU A 19 -12.93 -17.45 2.94
C LEU A 19 -14.18 -18.33 2.80
N LYS A 20 -15.34 -17.77 3.14
CA LYS A 20 -16.63 -18.46 3.08
C LYS A 20 -17.49 -17.90 1.94
N GLY A 21 -18.35 -18.77 1.38
CA GLY A 21 -19.30 -18.43 0.34
C GLY A 21 -18.68 -18.34 -1.07
N ASP A 22 -19.57 -18.22 -2.08
CA ASP A 22 -19.17 -18.12 -3.48
C ASP A 22 -18.62 -16.73 -3.80
N ILE A 23 -17.53 -16.66 -4.56
CA ILE A 23 -16.87 -15.40 -4.95
C ILE A 23 -17.74 -14.67 -5.97
N ILE A 24 -18.16 -13.45 -5.63
CA ILE A 24 -18.94 -12.54 -6.48
C ILE A 24 -17.98 -11.60 -7.22
N ASP A 25 -17.08 -10.95 -6.49
CA ASP A 25 -16.06 -10.05 -7.03
C ASP A 25 -14.68 -10.48 -6.51
N TYR A 26 -13.69 -10.36 -7.39
CA TYR A 26 -12.29 -10.57 -7.04
C TYR A 26 -11.43 -9.54 -7.77
N VAL A 27 -10.91 -8.58 -7.04
CA VAL A 27 -10.10 -7.48 -7.57
C VAL A 27 -8.68 -7.58 -7.01
N ILE A 28 -7.70 -7.56 -7.89
CA ILE A 28 -6.28 -7.40 -7.55
C ILE A 28 -5.82 -6.05 -8.09
N SER A 29 -5.20 -5.25 -7.22
CA SER A 29 -4.55 -4.00 -7.57
C SER A 29 -3.05 -4.10 -7.34
N SER A 30 -2.24 -3.68 -8.34
CA SER A 30 -0.79 -3.74 -8.28
C SER A 30 -0.16 -2.66 -9.16
N TYR A 31 1.08 -2.23 -8.85
CA TYR A 31 1.80 -1.31 -9.71
C TYR A 31 2.26 -1.98 -11.01
N LYS A 32 2.91 -3.16 -10.88
CA LYS A 32 3.36 -3.99 -12.01
C LYS A 32 2.82 -5.41 -11.87
N VAL A 33 2.48 -6.01 -13.00
CA VAL A 33 1.88 -7.34 -13.03
C VAL A 33 2.60 -8.23 -14.03
N ASN A 34 2.97 -9.44 -13.57
CA ASN A 34 3.35 -10.55 -14.41
C ASN A 34 2.13 -11.45 -14.62
N VAL A 35 1.64 -11.51 -15.85
CA VAL A 35 0.42 -12.24 -16.20
C VAL A 35 0.52 -13.74 -15.94
N LYS A 36 1.69 -14.34 -16.16
CA LYS A 36 1.92 -15.77 -15.87
C LYS A 36 1.71 -16.09 -14.40
N LEU A 37 2.11 -15.18 -13.48
CA LEU A 37 1.87 -15.36 -12.05
C LEU A 37 0.39 -15.26 -11.70
N ILE A 38 -0.36 -14.37 -12.40
CA ILE A 38 -1.81 -14.30 -12.22
C ILE A 38 -2.44 -15.64 -12.55
N TYR A 39 -2.13 -16.23 -13.70
CA TYR A 39 -2.67 -17.54 -14.08
C TYR A 39 -2.26 -18.65 -13.12
N LEU A 40 -1.02 -18.68 -12.70
CA LEU A 40 -0.50 -19.75 -11.84
C LEU A 40 -1.08 -19.72 -10.43
N TYR A 41 -1.25 -18.53 -9.85
CA TYR A 41 -1.52 -18.41 -8.43
C TYR A 41 -2.87 -17.76 -8.09
N PHE A 42 -3.42 -16.93 -8.96
CA PHE A 42 -4.50 -16.02 -8.59
C PHE A 42 -5.72 -16.08 -9.49
N TYR A 43 -5.66 -16.80 -10.62
CA TYR A 43 -6.76 -16.80 -11.59
C TYR A 43 -8.08 -17.30 -11.00
N HIS A 44 -9.15 -16.57 -11.32
CA HIS A 44 -10.53 -16.90 -11.02
C HIS A 44 -11.44 -16.27 -12.09
N PRO A 45 -12.56 -16.87 -12.51
CA PRO A 45 -13.45 -16.31 -13.55
C PRO A 45 -13.97 -14.89 -13.26
N ASN A 46 -14.11 -14.51 -11.97
CA ASN A 46 -14.55 -13.18 -11.56
C ASN A 46 -13.38 -12.22 -11.28
N LEU A 47 -12.14 -12.54 -11.68
CA LEU A 47 -10.96 -11.73 -11.43
C LEU A 47 -10.95 -10.47 -12.31
N GLN A 48 -10.65 -9.34 -11.68
CA GLN A 48 -10.25 -8.08 -12.32
C GLN A 48 -8.86 -7.69 -11.79
N VAL A 49 -7.94 -7.37 -12.67
CA VAL A 49 -6.58 -6.93 -12.32
C VAL A 49 -6.41 -5.48 -12.75
N HIS A 50 -6.17 -4.59 -11.80
CA HIS A 50 -5.93 -3.17 -12.05
C HIS A 50 -4.46 -2.85 -11.78
N CYS A 51 -3.73 -2.37 -12.80
CA CYS A 51 -2.30 -2.10 -12.68
C CYS A 51 -1.88 -0.81 -13.38
N HIS A 52 -0.65 -0.37 -13.15
CA HIS A 52 -0.05 0.71 -13.90
C HIS A 52 0.42 0.22 -15.27
N GLU A 53 1.09 -0.94 -15.28
CA GLU A 53 1.58 -1.60 -16.49
C GLU A 53 1.71 -3.11 -16.32
N VAL A 54 1.56 -3.82 -17.41
CA VAL A 54 1.88 -5.25 -17.54
C VAL A 54 3.35 -5.37 -17.94
N LEU A 55 4.08 -6.33 -17.35
CA LEU A 55 5.46 -6.59 -17.72
C LEU A 55 5.53 -7.22 -19.13
N GLU A 56 6.45 -6.72 -19.94
CA GLU A 56 6.70 -7.24 -21.28
C GLU A 56 7.03 -8.75 -21.27
N GLY A 57 6.58 -9.46 -22.31
CA GLY A 57 6.82 -10.90 -22.46
C GLY A 57 6.08 -11.79 -21.47
N THR A 58 5.23 -11.23 -20.59
CA THR A 58 4.43 -12.02 -19.65
C THR A 58 2.99 -12.23 -20.08
N SER A 59 2.48 -11.43 -21.04
CA SER A 59 1.13 -11.55 -21.58
C SER A 59 1.07 -12.67 -22.61
N THR A 60 -0.02 -13.44 -22.60
CA THR A 60 -0.32 -14.47 -23.59
C THR A 60 -1.21 -13.95 -24.73
N GLY A 61 -1.62 -12.68 -24.64
CA GLY A 61 -2.54 -12.01 -25.54
C GLY A 61 -3.13 -10.77 -24.87
N LYS A 62 -4.24 -10.26 -25.41
CA LYS A 62 -4.97 -9.16 -24.77
C LYS A 62 -5.91 -9.75 -23.70
N GLU A 63 -5.48 -9.72 -22.46
CA GLU A 63 -6.24 -10.27 -21.35
C GLU A 63 -7.42 -9.36 -20.99
N THR A 64 -8.63 -9.84 -21.16
CA THR A 64 -9.87 -9.05 -20.96
C THR A 64 -10.13 -8.65 -19.50
N PHE A 65 -9.48 -9.33 -18.54
CA PHE A 65 -9.60 -9.04 -17.11
C PHE A 65 -8.52 -8.10 -16.57
N ILE A 66 -7.59 -7.62 -17.42
CA ILE A 66 -6.51 -6.71 -17.02
C ILE A 66 -6.80 -5.29 -17.51
N TYR A 67 -6.76 -4.35 -16.56
CA TYR A 67 -7.03 -2.93 -16.78
C TYR A 67 -5.78 -2.10 -16.44
N GLU A 68 -5.11 -1.60 -17.46
CA GLU A 68 -3.97 -0.72 -17.29
C GLU A 68 -4.42 0.73 -17.11
N HIS A 69 -3.80 1.42 -16.14
CA HIS A 69 -4.11 2.80 -15.80
C HIS A 69 -3.00 3.80 -16.13
N LYS A 70 -1.97 3.37 -16.87
CA LYS A 70 -0.80 4.19 -17.20
C LYS A 70 -1.19 5.54 -17.81
N ASP A 71 -2.13 5.54 -18.74
CA ASP A 71 -2.54 6.73 -19.47
C ASP A 71 -3.39 7.72 -18.67
N LYS A 72 -3.87 7.31 -17.50
CA LYS A 72 -4.63 8.19 -16.59
C LYS A 72 -3.75 9.16 -15.80
N PHE A 73 -2.42 9.03 -15.88
CA PHE A 73 -1.51 9.80 -15.05
C PHE A 73 -0.72 10.82 -15.86
N GLN A 74 -0.57 12.03 -15.31
CA GLN A 74 0.36 13.02 -15.82
C GLN A 74 1.81 12.56 -15.65
N LYS A 75 2.75 13.21 -16.33
CA LYS A 75 4.19 12.91 -16.27
C LYS A 75 4.67 12.79 -14.83
N GLY A 76 5.19 11.62 -14.49
CA GLY A 76 5.73 11.31 -13.16
C GLY A 76 4.74 10.72 -12.15
N GLY A 77 3.44 10.70 -12.46
CA GLY A 77 2.44 10.02 -11.64
C GLY A 77 2.27 8.54 -12.00
N LYS A 78 1.77 7.74 -11.06
CA LYS A 78 1.64 6.29 -11.23
C LYS A 78 0.41 5.75 -10.53
N TYR A 79 -0.22 4.73 -11.13
CA TYR A 79 -1.13 3.87 -10.39
C TYR A 79 -0.27 2.92 -9.53
N HIS A 80 -0.19 3.17 -8.24
CA HIS A 80 0.73 2.47 -7.37
C HIS A 80 0.04 1.77 -6.19
N ALA A 81 -1.28 1.82 -6.12
CA ALA A 81 -2.08 1.13 -5.12
C ALA A 81 -1.91 -0.39 -5.18
N LYS A 82 -1.85 -1.04 -4.03
CA LYS A 82 -1.64 -2.48 -3.88
C LYS A 82 -2.61 -3.04 -2.87
N PHE A 83 -3.62 -3.73 -3.38
CA PHE A 83 -4.63 -4.38 -2.54
C PHE A 83 -5.29 -5.56 -3.24
N ILE A 84 -5.95 -6.39 -2.47
CA ILE A 84 -6.88 -7.42 -2.95
C ILE A 84 -8.23 -7.17 -2.29
N LEU A 85 -9.29 -7.22 -3.07
CA LEU A 85 -10.67 -7.14 -2.60
C LEU A 85 -11.45 -8.34 -3.13
N ILE A 86 -12.01 -9.12 -2.23
CA ILE A 86 -12.86 -10.26 -2.56
C ILE A 86 -14.19 -10.08 -1.83
N THR A 87 -15.27 -10.11 -2.58
CA THR A 87 -16.62 -10.23 -2.03
C THR A 87 -17.18 -11.60 -2.32
N THR A 88 -17.83 -12.17 -1.35
CA THR A 88 -18.52 -13.46 -1.49
C THR A 88 -19.98 -13.33 -1.07
N THR A 89 -20.73 -14.42 -1.18
CA THR A 89 -22.10 -14.48 -0.67
C THR A 89 -22.19 -14.36 0.85
N GLU A 90 -21.08 -14.54 1.59
CA GLU A 90 -21.07 -14.54 3.06
C GLU A 90 -20.13 -13.50 3.69
N VAL A 91 -18.98 -13.20 3.05
CA VAL A 91 -17.97 -12.32 3.62
C VAL A 91 -17.39 -11.37 2.57
N CYS A 92 -16.82 -10.25 3.04
CA CYS A 92 -15.90 -9.44 2.25
C CYS A 92 -14.51 -9.48 2.88
N ARG A 93 -13.49 -9.75 2.06
CA ARG A 93 -12.08 -9.71 2.44
C ARG A 93 -11.37 -8.61 1.71
N PHE A 94 -10.70 -7.75 2.46
CA PHE A 94 -9.87 -6.67 1.93
C PHE A 94 -8.45 -6.81 2.47
N ILE A 95 -7.47 -6.88 1.56
CA ILE A 95 -6.07 -7.05 1.90
C ILE A 95 -5.30 -5.85 1.35
N VAL A 96 -4.69 -5.07 2.21
CA VAL A 96 -3.69 -4.07 1.81
C VAL A 96 -2.33 -4.73 1.86
N MET A 97 -1.55 -4.52 0.82
CA MET A 97 -0.25 -5.17 0.67
C MET A 97 0.82 -4.20 0.17
N THR A 98 2.08 -4.53 0.41
CA THR A 98 3.22 -3.76 -0.09
C THR A 98 3.81 -4.36 -1.37
N THR A 99 3.46 -5.60 -1.71
CA THR A 99 4.00 -6.35 -2.84
C THR A 99 3.47 -5.89 -4.20
N ASN A 100 4.28 -6.06 -5.25
CA ASN A 100 3.81 -6.11 -6.64
C ASN A 100 3.54 -7.57 -7.03
N ILE A 101 2.82 -7.80 -8.13
CA ILE A 101 2.61 -9.14 -8.67
C ILE A 101 3.74 -9.45 -9.68
N THR A 102 4.96 -9.56 -9.17
CA THR A 102 6.16 -9.90 -9.95
C THR A 102 6.94 -11.03 -9.26
N ASN A 103 7.72 -11.80 -10.01
CA ASN A 103 8.51 -12.92 -9.45
C ASN A 103 9.37 -12.48 -8.26
N ILE A 104 10.05 -11.34 -8.40
CA ILE A 104 10.96 -10.83 -7.37
C ILE A 104 10.21 -10.49 -6.09
N THR A 105 9.12 -9.73 -6.19
CA THR A 105 8.43 -9.22 -5.01
C THR A 105 7.58 -10.28 -4.32
N ILE A 106 7.06 -11.27 -5.06
CA ILE A 106 6.25 -12.34 -4.47
C ILE A 106 7.12 -13.40 -3.78
N GLN A 107 8.27 -13.75 -4.39
CA GLN A 107 9.05 -14.91 -3.96
C GLN A 107 10.31 -14.56 -3.18
N ASN A 108 10.88 -13.37 -3.41
CA ASN A 108 12.22 -13.03 -2.94
C ASN A 108 12.28 -11.84 -1.97
N CYS A 109 11.16 -11.19 -1.71
CA CYS A 109 11.11 -10.04 -0.82
C CYS A 109 10.16 -10.27 0.34
N LEU A 110 10.54 -9.78 1.52
CA LEU A 110 9.61 -9.65 2.63
C LEU A 110 8.60 -8.55 2.33
N ASN A 111 7.32 -8.83 2.56
CA ASN A 111 6.21 -7.92 2.33
C ASN A 111 5.31 -7.82 3.55
N ASP A 112 4.63 -6.69 3.69
CA ASP A 112 3.63 -6.49 4.71
C ASP A 112 2.23 -6.64 4.14
N TYR A 113 1.37 -7.23 4.96
CA TYR A 113 -0.04 -7.44 4.66
C TYR A 113 -0.91 -7.00 5.83
N TYR A 114 -2.02 -6.37 5.53
CA TYR A 114 -3.09 -6.11 6.48
C TYR A 114 -4.39 -6.69 5.93
N VAL A 115 -4.97 -7.65 6.65
CA VAL A 115 -6.14 -8.40 6.20
C VAL A 115 -7.33 -8.02 7.05
N ILE A 116 -8.40 -7.58 6.42
CA ILE A 116 -9.72 -7.35 7.00
C ILE A 116 -10.66 -8.38 6.42
N THR A 117 -11.40 -9.10 7.26
CA THR A 117 -12.50 -9.97 6.83
C THR A 117 -13.72 -9.60 7.63
N VAL A 118 -14.78 -9.19 6.94
CA VAL A 118 -16.05 -8.77 7.52
C VAL A 118 -17.20 -9.63 7.01
N PRO A 119 -18.16 -10.00 7.86
CA PRO A 119 -19.32 -10.81 7.44
C PRO A 119 -20.32 -9.95 6.67
N LYS A 120 -21.12 -10.61 5.84
CA LYS A 120 -22.31 -10.03 5.25
C LYS A 120 -23.38 -9.84 6.32
N CYS A 121 -24.04 -8.70 6.35
CA CYS A 121 -24.98 -8.34 7.43
C CYS A 121 -26.27 -7.67 6.95
N GLY A 122 -26.45 -7.54 5.66
CA GLY A 122 -27.50 -6.70 5.08
C GLY A 122 -27.06 -5.26 4.86
N LEU A 123 -27.88 -4.47 4.19
CA LEU A 123 -27.55 -3.12 3.79
C LEU A 123 -27.44 -2.19 5.00
N LYS A 124 -26.30 -1.53 5.14
CA LYS A 124 -26.01 -0.51 6.16
C LYS A 124 -25.66 0.83 5.52
N ALA A 125 -25.77 1.89 6.29
CA ALA A 125 -25.28 3.21 5.86
C ALA A 125 -23.77 3.16 5.59
N PRO A 126 -23.26 3.91 4.60
CA PRO A 126 -21.82 4.02 4.38
C PRO A 126 -21.10 4.56 5.62
N ASN A 127 -20.00 3.95 6.00
CA ASN A 127 -19.08 4.52 6.98
C ASN A 127 -17.89 5.20 6.28
N VAL A 128 -17.01 5.82 7.05
CA VAL A 128 -15.83 6.52 6.52
C VAL A 128 -14.92 5.57 5.72
N PHE A 129 -14.77 4.32 6.15
CA PHE A 129 -13.94 3.33 5.47
C PHE A 129 -14.51 2.99 4.09
N THR A 130 -15.78 2.59 4.02
CA THR A 130 -16.44 2.22 2.77
C THR A 130 -16.58 3.41 1.82
N THR A 131 -16.89 4.61 2.34
CA THR A 131 -16.96 5.84 1.54
C THR A 131 -15.62 6.10 0.82
N ARG A 132 -14.48 5.99 1.51
CA ARG A 132 -13.16 6.17 0.92
C ARG A 132 -12.82 5.08 -0.08
N LEU A 133 -13.19 3.84 0.24
CA LEU A 133 -12.96 2.72 -0.67
C LEU A 133 -13.75 2.92 -1.96
N TYR A 134 -15.02 3.28 -1.90
CA TYR A 134 -15.81 3.61 -3.09
C TYR A 134 -15.21 4.78 -3.90
N GLN A 135 -14.79 5.85 -3.24
CA GLN A 135 -14.14 6.99 -3.93
C GLN A 135 -12.90 6.53 -4.72
N PHE A 136 -12.11 5.62 -4.14
CA PHE A 136 -10.95 5.06 -4.84
C PHE A 136 -11.37 4.17 -6.01
N LEU A 137 -12.30 3.24 -5.79
CA LEU A 137 -12.77 2.31 -6.81
C LEU A 137 -13.38 3.06 -8.00
N ASP A 138 -14.21 4.06 -7.74
CA ASP A 138 -14.85 4.89 -8.77
C ASP A 138 -13.85 5.71 -9.59
N ALA A 139 -12.84 6.30 -8.94
CA ALA A 139 -11.80 7.08 -9.61
C ALA A 139 -11.02 6.26 -10.66
N TYR A 140 -10.91 4.96 -10.43
CA TYR A 140 -10.20 4.03 -11.35
C TYR A 140 -11.15 3.10 -12.12
N SER A 141 -12.45 3.40 -12.10
CA SER A 141 -13.48 2.63 -12.82
C SER A 141 -13.49 1.14 -12.44
N ILE A 142 -13.16 0.83 -11.18
CA ILE A 142 -13.22 -0.53 -10.63
C ILE A 142 -14.67 -0.81 -10.27
N ARG A 143 -15.31 -1.71 -11.00
CA ARG A 143 -16.74 -2.02 -10.84
C ARG A 143 -16.93 -3.32 -10.07
N LEU A 144 -17.72 -3.25 -9.01
CA LEU A 144 -18.15 -4.41 -8.23
C LEU A 144 -19.58 -4.77 -8.58
N LYS A 145 -19.88 -6.05 -8.62
CA LYS A 145 -21.25 -6.58 -8.71
C LYS A 145 -21.96 -6.51 -7.37
N SER A 146 -21.18 -6.64 -6.27
CA SER A 146 -21.70 -6.57 -4.90
C SER A 146 -21.66 -5.15 -4.35
N CYS A 147 -22.55 -4.86 -3.40
CA CYS A 147 -22.55 -3.62 -2.65
C CYS A 147 -21.73 -3.79 -1.36
N LEU A 148 -20.65 -3.03 -1.20
CA LEU A 148 -19.79 -3.10 -0.01
C LEU A 148 -20.53 -2.77 1.29
N ASN A 149 -21.60 -1.95 1.22
CA ASN A 149 -22.40 -1.61 2.39
C ASN A 149 -23.28 -2.78 2.90
N GLN A 150 -23.27 -3.92 2.22
CA GLN A 150 -23.90 -5.15 2.70
C GLN A 150 -23.01 -5.96 3.66
N TYR A 151 -21.80 -5.50 3.94
CA TYR A 151 -20.83 -6.14 4.83
C TYR A 151 -20.58 -5.27 6.07
N ASP A 152 -20.26 -5.91 7.18
CA ASP A 152 -20.12 -5.25 8.49
C ASP A 152 -18.75 -4.61 8.70
N TRP A 153 -18.56 -3.40 8.17
CA TRP A 153 -17.37 -2.60 8.34
C TRP A 153 -17.36 -1.76 9.63
N TYR A 154 -18.35 -1.90 10.48
CA TYR A 154 -18.42 -1.19 11.74
C TYR A 154 -17.49 -1.84 12.79
N GLY A 155 -16.94 -1.01 13.67
CA GLY A 155 -16.03 -1.49 14.71
C GLY A 155 -14.61 -1.80 14.25
N LEU A 156 -14.25 -1.49 12.99
CA LEU A 156 -12.86 -1.59 12.54
C LEU A 156 -11.98 -0.59 13.29
N GLU A 157 -10.84 -1.06 13.80
CA GLU A 157 -9.80 -0.19 14.35
C GLU A 157 -8.99 0.50 13.23
N ALA A 158 -8.99 -0.09 12.05
CA ALA A 158 -8.28 0.39 10.89
C ALA A 158 -8.99 1.54 10.18
N ASN A 159 -8.20 2.51 9.74
CA ASN A 159 -8.64 3.59 8.87
C ASN A 159 -8.01 3.46 7.48
N LEU A 160 -8.81 3.57 6.44
CA LEU A 160 -8.34 3.54 5.07
C LEU A 160 -7.68 4.87 4.69
N LEU A 161 -6.47 4.80 4.16
CA LEU A 161 -5.73 5.91 3.57
C LEU A 161 -5.79 5.77 2.05
N VAL A 162 -6.27 6.81 1.36
CA VAL A 162 -6.32 6.83 -0.10
C VAL A 162 -5.71 8.10 -0.66
N SER A 163 -5.04 7.97 -1.80
CA SER A 163 -4.53 9.08 -2.59
C SER A 163 -5.06 8.96 -4.01
N ILE A 164 -5.80 9.98 -4.45
CA ILE A 164 -6.41 10.06 -5.78
C ILE A 164 -5.93 11.36 -6.43
N PRO A 165 -4.88 11.32 -7.28
CA PRO A 165 -4.22 12.53 -7.79
C PRO A 165 -5.12 13.47 -8.61
N GLN A 166 -6.14 12.92 -9.24
CA GLN A 166 -7.06 13.67 -10.12
C GLN A 166 -8.39 14.04 -9.46
N GLY A 167 -8.56 13.70 -8.17
CA GLY A 167 -9.80 13.96 -7.43
C GLY A 167 -9.79 15.25 -6.62
N ILE A 168 -10.97 15.68 -6.16
CA ILE A 168 -11.13 16.84 -5.26
C ILE A 168 -10.39 16.66 -3.93
N ASN A 169 -10.11 15.42 -3.53
CA ASN A 169 -9.40 15.07 -2.29
C ASN A 169 -7.93 14.71 -2.54
N HIS A 170 -7.22 15.52 -3.31
CA HIS A 170 -5.79 15.38 -3.51
C HIS A 170 -5.08 15.29 -2.16
N SER A 171 -4.24 14.30 -1.96
CA SER A 171 -3.39 14.16 -0.77
C SER A 171 -4.08 13.79 0.56
N MET A 172 -5.08 12.90 0.55
CA MET A 172 -5.71 12.47 1.81
C MET A 172 -4.78 11.66 2.73
N CYS A 173 -3.79 10.95 2.21
CA CYS A 173 -2.93 10.12 3.03
C CYS A 173 -2.28 10.87 4.18
N TRP A 174 -1.65 12.00 3.94
CA TRP A 174 -0.95 12.73 4.99
C TRP A 174 -1.83 13.73 5.76
N ARG A 175 -2.86 14.35 5.12
CA ARG A 175 -3.81 15.23 5.83
C ARG A 175 -4.55 14.50 6.93
N MET A 176 -4.82 13.23 6.75
CA MET A 176 -5.44 12.41 7.79
C MET A 176 -4.53 12.17 9.00
N LEU A 177 -3.21 12.09 8.77
CA LEU A 177 -2.24 11.99 9.84
C LEU A 177 -2.00 13.34 10.54
N MET A 178 -2.25 14.46 9.85
CA MET A 178 -1.94 15.82 10.30
C MET A 178 -3.10 16.55 10.99
N ASN A 179 -4.27 15.94 11.17
CA ASN A 179 -5.41 16.60 11.82
C ASN A 179 -5.18 16.90 13.32
N THR A 180 -3.95 16.79 13.77
CA THR A 180 -3.52 17.23 15.10
C THR A 180 -2.85 18.59 14.98
N ASN A 181 -3.61 19.66 15.20
CA ASN A 181 -3.21 21.08 15.12
C ASN A 181 -2.14 21.53 16.15
N LYS A 182 -1.41 20.64 16.80
CA LYS A 182 -0.42 20.99 17.81
C LYS A 182 0.96 20.47 17.43
N LYS A 183 2.02 21.24 17.77
CA LYS A 183 3.39 20.72 17.75
C LYS A 183 3.46 19.47 18.61
N VAL A 184 3.57 18.31 18.01
CA VAL A 184 3.60 17.03 18.70
C VAL A 184 5.04 16.58 18.77
N GLN A 185 5.51 16.31 19.99
CA GLN A 185 6.79 15.64 20.17
C GLN A 185 6.62 14.17 19.78
N GLY A 186 7.45 13.69 18.86
CA GLY A 186 7.34 12.31 18.40
C GLY A 186 8.53 11.87 17.57
N SER A 187 8.57 10.57 17.34
CA SER A 187 9.55 9.91 16.48
C SER A 187 8.86 9.02 15.46
N ALA A 188 9.56 8.70 14.38
CA ALA A 188 9.11 7.70 13.42
C ALA A 188 10.23 6.74 13.06
N VAL A 189 9.86 5.47 12.87
CA VAL A 189 10.68 4.46 12.21
C VAL A 189 9.97 4.08 10.92
N ILE A 190 10.67 4.23 9.80
CA ILE A 190 10.12 3.99 8.47
C ILE A 190 10.94 2.91 7.79
N ARG A 191 10.27 1.83 7.38
CA ARG A 191 10.83 0.81 6.51
C ARG A 191 10.28 1.01 5.11
N THR A 192 11.14 1.32 4.17
CA THR A 192 10.73 1.61 2.79
C THR A 192 11.69 0.99 1.79
N SER A 193 11.15 0.48 0.69
CA SER A 193 11.95 -0.07 -0.41
C SER A 193 12.50 1.02 -1.35
N SER A 194 12.09 2.27 -1.19
CA SER A 194 12.53 3.38 -2.04
C SER A 194 12.43 4.71 -1.28
N LEU A 195 13.43 5.54 -1.43
CA LEU A 195 13.54 6.86 -0.82
C LEU A 195 13.67 7.92 -1.90
N ALA A 196 12.80 8.93 -1.89
CA ALA A 196 12.91 10.08 -2.79
C ALA A 196 13.60 11.27 -2.10
N LEU A 197 14.48 11.90 -2.85
CA LEU A 197 15.21 13.09 -2.40
C LEU A 197 14.30 14.30 -2.15
N GLY A 198 14.70 15.15 -1.21
CA GLY A 198 14.11 16.47 -1.02
C GLY A 198 12.76 16.49 -0.30
N TRP A 199 12.26 15.36 0.18
CA TRP A 199 11.02 15.28 0.95
C TRP A 199 11.32 15.24 2.45
N ASP A 200 10.82 16.22 3.19
CA ASP A 200 11.07 16.34 4.62
C ASP A 200 9.89 15.80 5.43
N ILE A 201 9.94 14.49 5.72
CA ILE A 201 8.89 13.82 6.48
C ILE A 201 8.79 14.33 7.92
N LYS A 202 9.89 14.73 8.54
CA LYS A 202 9.86 15.27 9.92
C LYS A 202 9.00 16.53 9.98
N LYS A 203 9.15 17.40 8.99
CA LYS A 203 8.34 18.62 8.89
C LYS A 203 6.88 18.30 8.61
N ILE A 204 6.61 17.30 7.76
CA ILE A 204 5.25 16.91 7.38
C ILE A 204 4.53 16.25 8.55
N LEU A 205 5.16 15.30 9.21
CA LEU A 205 4.60 14.58 10.36
C LEU A 205 4.77 15.35 11.69
N ARG A 206 5.45 16.52 11.65
CA ARG A 206 5.75 17.33 12.83
C ARG A 206 6.45 16.54 13.95
N ILE A 207 7.35 15.63 13.58
CA ILE A 207 8.14 14.80 14.48
C ILE A 207 9.57 15.32 14.57
N GLN A 208 10.22 15.01 15.69
CA GLN A 208 11.61 15.47 15.95
C GLN A 208 12.64 14.52 15.38
N GLN A 209 12.37 13.23 15.45
CA GLN A 209 13.29 12.17 15.02
C GLN A 209 12.65 11.29 13.95
N CYS A 210 13.42 10.89 12.96
CA CYS A 210 12.98 9.97 11.92
C CYS A 210 14.14 9.06 11.53
N THR A 211 13.99 7.77 11.80
CA THR A 211 14.89 6.72 11.33
C THR A 211 14.31 6.05 10.10
N VAL A 212 15.08 5.94 9.04
CA VAL A 212 14.70 5.21 7.83
C VAL A 212 15.54 3.94 7.76
N GLU A 213 14.87 2.80 7.85
CA GLU A 213 15.51 1.48 7.74
C GLU A 213 15.40 0.95 6.30
N TYR A 214 16.50 0.43 5.78
CA TYR A 214 16.59 -0.17 4.45
C TYR A 214 17.42 -1.46 4.49
N ALA A 215 17.17 -2.40 3.56
CA ALA A 215 17.91 -3.65 3.50
C ALA A 215 19.29 -3.45 2.88
N LYS A 216 20.33 -3.92 3.58
CA LYS A 216 21.76 -3.77 3.19
C LYS A 216 22.13 -4.61 1.96
N ASP A 217 21.52 -5.76 1.79
CA ASP A 217 21.93 -6.75 0.76
C ASP A 217 21.35 -6.52 -0.63
N TYR A 218 20.61 -5.46 -0.85
CA TYR A 218 20.13 -5.11 -2.20
C TYR A 218 21.26 -4.85 -3.20
N THR A 219 22.42 -4.39 -2.71
CA THR A 219 23.57 -4.01 -3.55
C THR A 219 24.32 -5.18 -4.17
N LYS A 220 24.14 -6.40 -3.67
CA LYS A 220 24.94 -7.57 -4.04
C LYS A 220 24.27 -8.51 -5.06
N ARG A 221 23.03 -8.28 -5.47
CA ARG A 221 22.30 -9.15 -6.40
C ARG A 221 22.02 -8.43 -7.70
N PRO A 222 22.71 -8.75 -8.81
CA PRO A 222 22.54 -8.08 -10.11
C PRO A 222 21.10 -8.11 -10.63
N GLU A 223 20.39 -9.22 -10.40
CA GLU A 223 19.00 -9.41 -10.80
C GLU A 223 17.99 -8.53 -10.04
N LEU A 224 18.40 -7.95 -8.91
CA LEU A 224 17.60 -7.02 -8.10
C LEU A 224 17.97 -5.56 -8.36
N GLN A 225 19.12 -5.31 -9.02
CA GLN A 225 19.67 -3.96 -9.23
C GLN A 225 18.73 -3.08 -10.05
N ASP A 226 18.06 -3.61 -11.05
CA ASP A 226 17.20 -2.81 -11.93
C ASP A 226 15.92 -2.28 -11.25
N LEU A 227 15.51 -2.86 -10.12
CA LEU A 227 14.21 -2.52 -9.52
C LEU A 227 14.29 -1.57 -8.31
N ILE A 228 15.37 -1.60 -7.55
CA ILE A 228 15.36 -0.99 -6.20
C ILE A 228 16.56 -0.08 -5.92
N LEU A 229 17.73 -0.40 -6.43
CA LEU A 229 19.00 0.26 -6.09
C LEU A 229 19.22 1.63 -6.71
N TYR A 230 18.71 1.83 -7.91
CA TYR A 230 18.89 3.09 -8.62
C TYR A 230 18.47 4.33 -7.80
N ASN A 231 17.58 4.14 -6.86
CA ASN A 231 17.09 5.21 -5.99
C ASN A 231 17.77 5.32 -4.63
N PHE A 232 18.38 4.26 -4.09
CA PHE A 232 19.02 4.32 -2.76
C PHE A 232 20.49 4.76 -2.86
N ASP A 233 21.31 4.11 -3.67
CA ASP A 233 22.76 4.38 -3.71
C ASP A 233 23.07 5.75 -4.29
N ASN A 234 22.41 6.19 -5.35
CA ASN A 234 22.56 7.52 -5.91
C ASN A 234 22.09 8.64 -4.97
N ASN A 235 21.36 8.30 -3.91
CA ASN A 235 20.80 9.25 -2.96
C ASN A 235 21.52 9.27 -1.62
N LEU A 236 22.22 8.21 -1.24
CA LEU A 236 23.03 8.12 -0.02
C LEU A 236 24.24 9.06 -0.08
N ASP A 237 24.87 9.21 -1.25
CA ASP A 237 26.07 10.04 -1.42
C ASP A 237 25.80 11.55 -1.53
N LYS A 238 24.56 11.98 -1.71
CA LYS A 238 24.26 13.41 -1.79
C LYS A 238 24.18 14.02 -0.39
N LYS A 239 25.21 14.79 -0.03
CA LYS A 239 25.39 15.52 1.24
C LYS A 239 24.15 16.25 1.79
N THR A 240 23.14 16.52 0.95
CA THR A 240 21.94 17.27 1.32
C THR A 240 20.91 16.48 2.13
N ASN A 241 21.01 15.14 2.21
CA ASN A 241 20.04 14.31 2.92
C ASN A 241 20.48 13.85 4.32
N LYS A 242 21.78 13.93 4.65
CA LYS A 242 22.30 13.46 5.96
C LYS A 242 21.63 14.11 7.17
N ASN A 243 21.05 15.28 7.02
CA ASN A 243 20.44 16.03 8.14
C ASN A 243 18.92 15.80 8.28
N LYS A 244 18.27 15.06 7.34
CA LYS A 244 16.81 14.90 7.37
C LYS A 244 16.34 13.61 8.04
N TYR A 245 17.14 12.56 7.97
CA TYR A 245 16.82 11.26 8.54
C TYR A 245 18.07 10.62 9.13
N ASP A 246 17.86 9.78 10.12
CA ASP A 246 18.83 8.80 10.54
C ASP A 246 18.68 7.56 9.63
N LEU A 247 19.65 7.32 8.76
CA LEU A 247 19.62 6.20 7.82
C LEU A 247 20.27 4.98 8.47
N ARG A 248 19.50 3.91 8.60
CA ARG A 248 19.94 2.66 9.22
C ARG A 248 19.82 1.50 8.24
N SER A 249 20.95 0.89 7.87
CA SER A 249 20.96 -0.39 7.17
C SER A 249 20.59 -1.51 8.15
N VAL A 250 19.75 -2.43 7.70
CA VAL A 250 19.40 -3.63 8.47
C VAL A 250 19.79 -4.87 7.70
N GLU A 251 20.44 -5.83 8.38
CA GLU A 251 20.75 -7.13 7.82
C GLU A 251 19.50 -8.00 7.85
N MET A 252 18.77 -7.99 6.74
CA MET A 252 17.52 -8.75 6.55
C MET A 252 17.49 -9.28 5.12
N LYS A 253 16.61 -10.25 4.86
CA LYS A 253 16.19 -10.56 3.49
C LYS A 253 15.74 -9.27 2.80
N PRO A 254 15.94 -9.12 1.49
CA PRO A 254 15.38 -8.02 0.73
C PRO A 254 13.91 -7.81 1.08
N PHE A 255 13.49 -6.56 1.28
CA PHE A 255 12.11 -6.28 1.61
C PHE A 255 11.49 -5.24 0.67
N HIS A 256 10.22 -5.39 0.45
CA HIS A 256 9.41 -4.42 -0.30
C HIS A 256 8.41 -3.70 0.61
N TYR A 257 8.80 -3.50 1.88
CA TYR A 257 7.99 -2.81 2.87
C TYR A 257 7.73 -1.36 2.50
N LYS A 258 6.59 -0.88 2.96
CA LYS A 258 6.26 0.53 3.10
C LYS A 258 5.49 0.68 4.40
N ARG A 259 6.24 0.50 5.48
CA ARG A 259 5.74 0.53 6.86
C ARG A 259 6.23 1.78 7.56
N TYR A 260 5.31 2.46 8.21
CA TYR A 260 5.59 3.63 9.00
C TYR A 260 5.09 3.39 10.42
N THR A 261 5.99 3.47 11.39
CA THR A 261 5.66 3.49 12.80
C THR A 261 5.89 4.89 13.31
N ILE A 262 4.84 5.56 13.81
CA ILE A 262 4.91 6.93 14.27
C ILE A 262 4.46 6.94 15.73
N GLU A 263 5.33 7.42 16.62
CA GLU A 263 5.07 7.51 18.04
C GLU A 263 5.02 8.97 18.47
N TYR A 264 3.94 9.35 19.12
CA TYR A 264 3.76 10.67 19.71
C TYR A 264 3.81 10.56 21.21
N THR A 265 4.63 11.40 21.86
CA THR A 265 4.77 11.42 23.32
C THR A 265 3.62 12.16 24.01
N LYS A 266 2.96 13.09 23.29
CA LYS A 266 1.78 13.83 23.79
C LYS A 266 0.78 14.06 22.63
N PRO A 267 -0.41 13.46 22.64
CA PRO A 267 -0.83 12.35 23.52
C PRO A 267 -0.02 11.09 23.22
N ASN A 268 0.16 10.22 24.20
CA ASN A 268 0.85 8.94 24.01
C ASN A 268 0.06 8.07 23.02
N LYS A 269 0.43 8.15 21.75
CA LYS A 269 -0.23 7.45 20.64
C LYS A 269 0.81 6.88 19.70
N ARG A 270 0.60 5.65 19.32
CA ARG A 270 1.41 4.96 18.31
C ARG A 270 0.55 4.64 17.12
N TRP A 271 0.95 5.15 15.97
CA TRP A 271 0.33 4.85 14.68
C TRP A 271 1.18 3.88 13.91
N LEU A 272 0.55 2.87 13.37
CA LEU A 272 1.13 1.95 12.42
C LEU A 272 0.46 2.15 11.07
N ILE A 273 1.26 2.17 10.00
CA ILE A 273 0.78 2.34 8.64
C ILE A 273 1.44 1.28 7.77
N ILE A 274 0.62 0.53 7.04
CA ILE A 274 1.04 -0.30 5.90
C ILE A 274 0.42 0.32 4.67
N THR A 275 1.23 0.62 3.65
CA THR A 275 0.75 1.33 2.47
C THR A 275 1.52 0.90 1.22
N SER A 276 0.97 1.19 0.05
CA SER A 276 1.69 1.13 -1.21
C SER A 276 2.71 2.28 -1.38
N ALA A 277 2.55 3.36 -0.62
CA ALA A 277 3.30 4.61 -0.76
C ALA A 277 4.76 4.49 -0.29
N ASN A 278 5.70 4.64 -1.19
CA ASN A 278 7.12 4.84 -0.87
C ASN A 278 7.36 6.20 -0.22
N LEU A 279 8.51 6.37 0.44
CA LEU A 279 8.89 7.62 1.09
C LEU A 279 9.28 8.68 0.04
N GLY A 280 8.31 9.45 -0.45
CA GLY A 280 8.58 10.48 -1.45
C GLY A 280 7.40 11.38 -1.81
N LYS A 281 7.70 12.49 -2.50
CA LYS A 281 6.71 13.50 -2.91
C LYS A 281 5.61 12.95 -3.80
N SER A 282 5.97 12.10 -4.76
CA SER A 282 4.99 11.55 -5.71
C SER A 282 3.93 10.71 -5.01
N ALA A 283 4.30 9.99 -3.94
CA ALA A 283 3.41 9.15 -3.17
C ALA A 283 2.58 9.94 -2.15
N TRP A 284 3.22 10.85 -1.40
CA TRP A 284 2.60 11.54 -0.27
C TRP A 284 2.14 12.97 -0.55
N GLY A 285 2.67 13.59 -1.61
CA GLY A 285 2.48 15.01 -1.85
C GLY A 285 3.31 15.89 -0.90
N THR A 286 2.97 17.16 -0.84
CA THR A 286 3.53 18.15 0.09
C THR A 286 2.40 19.06 0.60
N LEU A 287 2.72 20.00 1.48
CA LEU A 287 1.75 21.02 1.92
C LEU A 287 1.21 21.88 0.76
N LYS A 288 2.02 22.07 -0.29
CA LYS A 288 1.69 22.91 -1.44
C LYS A 288 1.22 22.12 -2.66
N TRP A 289 1.69 20.87 -2.79
CA TRP A 289 1.49 20.06 -3.99
C TRP A 289 0.84 18.74 -3.64
N PRO A 290 -0.21 18.33 -4.35
CA PRO A 290 -0.83 17.02 -4.15
C PRO A 290 0.14 15.88 -4.48
N SER A 291 -0.20 14.67 -4.06
CA SER A 291 0.48 13.46 -4.54
C SER A 291 0.22 13.27 -6.03
N LEU A 292 1.18 12.68 -6.72
CA LEU A 292 1.06 12.34 -8.15
C LEU A 292 0.59 10.89 -8.35
N ASN A 293 0.81 10.03 -7.35
CA ASN A 293 0.49 8.62 -7.42
C ASN A 293 -0.90 8.34 -6.83
N ALA A 294 -1.59 7.37 -7.43
CA ALA A 294 -2.65 6.65 -6.75
C ALA A 294 -2.03 5.69 -5.74
N GLU A 295 -2.32 5.89 -4.47
CA GLU A 295 -1.80 5.08 -3.37
C GLU A 295 -2.93 4.66 -2.46
N LEU A 296 -2.74 3.53 -1.79
CA LEU A 296 -3.68 3.02 -0.81
C LEU A 296 -2.92 2.45 0.38
N GLY A 297 -3.46 2.64 1.57
CA GLY A 297 -2.86 2.15 2.81
C GLY A 297 -3.87 2.01 3.93
N ILE A 298 -3.42 1.40 4.99
CA ILE A 298 -4.16 1.25 6.25
C ILE A 298 -3.34 1.87 7.37
N THR A 299 -4.02 2.61 8.24
CA THR A 299 -3.46 3.06 9.52
C THR A 299 -4.34 2.61 10.66
N TRP A 300 -3.71 2.24 11.76
CA TRP A 300 -4.41 1.90 13.00
C TRP A 300 -3.59 2.34 14.23
N ASN A 301 -4.28 2.49 15.34
CA ASN A 301 -3.65 2.78 16.62
C ASN A 301 -3.27 1.45 17.28
N SER A 302 -1.97 1.16 17.44
CA SER A 302 -1.58 -0.14 17.97
C SER A 302 -1.73 -0.19 19.49
N LYS A 303 -2.69 -1.00 19.93
CA LYS A 303 -2.59 -1.70 21.21
C LYS A 303 -1.95 -3.09 21.05
N PHE A 304 -1.58 -3.47 19.81
CA PHE A 304 -1.07 -4.81 19.48
C PHE A 304 0.47 -4.80 19.50
N ASN A 305 1.04 -5.70 20.28
CA ASN A 305 2.45 -6.04 20.21
C ASN A 305 2.67 -6.83 18.91
N PHE A 306 3.55 -6.34 18.05
CA PHE A 306 4.15 -7.19 17.03
C PHE A 306 5.24 -8.01 17.74
N ASN A 307 4.99 -9.30 17.87
CA ASN A 307 6.04 -10.28 18.10
C ASN A 307 6.67 -10.68 16.77
#